data_3afa60c1ffb93df6e2deb4f7d057cd48
#
_entry.id   3afa60c1ffb93df6e2deb4f7d057cd48
#
_cell.length_a   1.000
_cell.length_b   1.000
_cell.length_c   1.000
_cell.angle_alpha   90.00
_cell.angle_beta   90.00
_cell.angle_gamma   90.00
#
_symmetry.space_group_name_H-M   'P 1'
#
loop_
_entity.id
_entity.type
_entity.pdbx_description
1 polymer ?
#
loop_
_entity_poly.entity_id
_entity_poly.type
_entity_poly.pdbx_seq_one_letter_code
_entity_poly.pdbx_strand_id
1 'polypeptide(L)'
;MTTTRTETDSFGPLEVPSDRYWGAQTQRSIKNFPIGWEKQPVAVVRALGIIKQACAEVNMAQGKLDPKIGAAIVAAATEVREGRLDDHFPLVVWQTGSGTQSNMNANEVISNRAIEMLGGVMGSKSPVHPNDHVNMSQSSNDTFPTAMHVSAAMTAHDVLLPGLRKLHAALAEKAEAFSDIIKIGRTHTQDATPLTLGQEFGGYAYQVEQGIRRVEASLPNLYALAQGGTAVGTGLNTKTGFAEKVAEAVARITGLPFVTAPNKFEALAAHDAVVEASGAVKTVAASLFKIANDIRLLGSGPRCGLGELILPENEPGSSIMPGKVNPTQCEALTMVCAHVFGNDAAIGFAGSQGHFELNVYKPMMSYNLLQSMQLLGDAAAAFTDNCVDGISADEERISKLMWESLMLVTALAPEIGYDNATKVAKTAHKNRTTLKQEAIALGFVDAETFDRVVQPKDMLGPKD
;
A
#
# COMPACT_ATOMS: atom_id res chain seq x y z
N MET A 1 -24.25 22.14 -26.47
CA MET A 1 -23.27 21.46 -27.32
C MET A 1 -21.91 21.94 -26.85
N THR A 2 -21.01 21.02 -26.51
CA THR A 2 -19.63 21.38 -26.17
C THR A 2 -18.97 21.93 -27.42
N THR A 3 -18.42 23.14 -27.37
CA THR A 3 -17.65 23.70 -28.46
C THR A 3 -16.36 22.90 -28.66
N THR A 4 -15.97 22.70 -29.92
CA THR A 4 -14.73 22.00 -30.28
C THR A 4 -13.75 22.92 -30.97
N ARG A 5 -12.48 22.56 -30.93
CA ARG A 5 -11.42 23.13 -31.76
C ARG A 5 -10.75 22.02 -32.55
N THR A 6 -10.21 22.33 -33.72
CA THR A 6 -9.47 21.36 -34.49
C THR A 6 -7.99 21.38 -34.09
N GLU A 7 -7.45 20.22 -33.69
CA GLU A 7 -6.01 19.99 -33.51
C GLU A 7 -5.50 18.96 -34.52
N THR A 8 -4.20 18.85 -34.66
CA THR A 8 -3.57 17.91 -35.60
C THR A 8 -2.48 17.10 -34.97
N ASP A 9 -2.32 15.88 -35.42
CA ASP A 9 -1.15 15.04 -35.21
C ASP A 9 -0.66 14.43 -36.54
N SER A 10 0.27 13.46 -36.48
CA SER A 10 0.79 12.79 -37.69
C SER A 10 -0.25 12.01 -38.50
N PHE A 11 -1.43 11.73 -37.91
CA PHE A 11 -2.55 11.06 -38.57
C PHE A 11 -3.62 12.03 -39.11
N GLY A 12 -3.42 13.34 -38.96
CA GLY A 12 -4.31 14.36 -39.47
C GLY A 12 -5.15 15.08 -38.41
N PRO A 13 -6.13 15.89 -38.86
CA PRO A 13 -6.93 16.73 -37.98
C PRO A 13 -7.93 15.91 -37.15
N LEU A 14 -8.24 16.45 -35.98
CA LEU A 14 -9.19 15.85 -35.02
C LEU A 14 -9.85 16.94 -34.17
N GLU A 15 -11.15 16.81 -33.95
CA GLU A 15 -11.91 17.68 -33.05
C GLU A 15 -11.66 17.34 -31.60
N VAL A 16 -11.30 18.35 -30.81
CA VAL A 16 -11.01 18.28 -29.39
C VAL A 16 -11.91 19.26 -28.63
N PRO A 17 -12.45 18.96 -27.46
CA PRO A 17 -13.24 19.92 -26.68
C PRO A 17 -12.46 21.21 -26.41
N SER A 18 -13.09 22.38 -26.67
CA SER A 18 -12.41 23.67 -26.57
C SER A 18 -12.06 24.07 -25.12
N ASP A 19 -12.73 23.51 -24.15
CA ASP A 19 -12.53 23.74 -22.72
C ASP A 19 -11.47 22.81 -22.08
N ARG A 20 -10.79 22.00 -22.90
CA ARG A 20 -9.79 21.02 -22.43
C ARG A 20 -8.41 21.33 -23.00
N TYR A 21 -7.37 21.20 -22.15
CA TYR A 21 -5.98 21.43 -22.58
C TYR A 21 -5.37 20.25 -23.33
N TRP A 22 -5.95 19.03 -23.27
CA TRP A 22 -5.42 17.91 -24.06
C TRP A 22 -5.59 18.16 -25.56
N GLY A 23 -4.79 17.48 -26.37
CA GLY A 23 -4.75 17.65 -27.80
C GLY A 23 -5.19 16.41 -28.60
N ALA A 24 -4.75 16.34 -29.85
CA ALA A 24 -5.17 15.32 -30.80
C ALA A 24 -4.78 13.90 -30.40
N GLN A 25 -3.58 13.68 -29.88
CA GLN A 25 -3.13 12.34 -29.53
C GLN A 25 -3.93 11.78 -28.32
N THR A 26 -4.18 12.59 -27.32
CA THR A 26 -5.04 12.21 -26.19
C THR A 26 -6.46 11.92 -26.66
N GLN A 27 -7.03 12.77 -27.53
CA GLN A 27 -8.37 12.57 -28.08
C GLN A 27 -8.48 11.27 -28.91
N ARG A 28 -7.42 10.87 -29.63
CA ARG A 28 -7.37 9.57 -30.31
C ARG A 28 -7.35 8.43 -29.32
N SER A 29 -6.57 8.55 -28.25
CA SER A 29 -6.49 7.52 -27.22
C SER A 29 -7.84 7.27 -26.56
N ILE A 30 -8.60 8.32 -26.25
CA ILE A 30 -9.97 8.21 -25.73
C ILE A 30 -10.87 7.39 -26.69
N LYS A 31 -10.73 7.61 -28.00
CA LYS A 31 -11.51 6.88 -29.02
C LYS A 31 -11.04 5.43 -29.21
N ASN A 32 -9.74 5.20 -29.13
CA ASN A 32 -9.14 3.90 -29.43
C ASN A 32 -9.21 2.90 -28.28
N PHE A 33 -9.29 3.39 -27.01
CA PHE A 33 -9.26 2.57 -25.82
C PHE A 33 -10.48 2.80 -24.92
N PRO A 34 -11.71 2.53 -25.38
CA PRO A 34 -12.92 2.61 -24.55
C PRO A 34 -13.03 1.35 -23.68
N ILE A 35 -12.06 1.11 -22.79
CA ILE A 35 -11.90 -0.11 -21.99
C ILE A 35 -11.93 0.24 -20.52
N GLY A 36 -12.89 -0.34 -19.78
CA GLY A 36 -13.01 -0.18 -18.34
C GLY A 36 -13.28 1.26 -17.90
N TRP A 37 -13.10 1.52 -16.64
CA TRP A 37 -13.25 2.86 -16.02
C TRP A 37 -12.01 3.29 -15.25
N GLU A 38 -11.00 2.41 -15.14
CA GLU A 38 -9.77 2.65 -14.39
C GLU A 38 -8.92 3.69 -15.13
N LYS A 39 -8.91 4.90 -14.61
CA LYS A 39 -8.07 6.00 -15.13
C LYS A 39 -6.66 5.92 -14.59
N GLN A 40 -5.74 6.58 -15.30
CA GLN A 40 -4.39 6.77 -14.77
C GLN A 40 -4.46 7.39 -13.37
N PRO A 41 -3.74 6.82 -12.38
CA PRO A 41 -3.71 7.37 -11.03
C PRO A 41 -3.24 8.84 -11.05
N VAL A 42 -3.90 9.68 -10.26
CA VAL A 42 -3.52 11.09 -10.11
C VAL A 42 -2.05 11.24 -9.69
N ALA A 43 -1.53 10.31 -8.88
CA ALA A 43 -0.13 10.29 -8.50
C ALA A 43 0.82 10.18 -9.71
N VAL A 44 0.47 9.38 -10.73
CA VAL A 44 1.24 9.30 -12.00
C VAL A 44 1.16 10.61 -12.78
N VAL A 45 -0.01 11.21 -12.84
CA VAL A 45 -0.21 12.51 -13.51
C VAL A 45 0.68 13.58 -12.87
N ARG A 46 0.67 13.67 -11.55
CA ARG A 46 1.51 14.63 -10.80
C ARG A 46 3.00 14.35 -10.96
N ALA A 47 3.39 13.07 -10.98
CA ALA A 47 4.77 12.66 -11.24
C ALA A 47 5.22 13.07 -12.67
N LEU A 48 4.35 12.94 -13.67
CA LEU A 48 4.62 13.48 -15.02
C LEU A 48 4.84 14.99 -14.96
N GLY A 49 4.02 15.75 -14.22
CA GLY A 49 4.24 17.19 -14.00
C GLY A 49 5.61 17.50 -13.41
N ILE A 50 6.03 16.75 -12.38
CA ILE A 50 7.36 16.89 -11.76
C ILE A 50 8.48 16.66 -12.79
N ILE A 51 8.37 15.60 -13.58
CA ILE A 51 9.37 15.24 -14.58
C ILE A 51 9.46 16.31 -15.68
N LYS A 52 8.30 16.79 -16.17
CA LYS A 52 8.27 17.84 -17.21
C LYS A 52 8.87 19.14 -16.71
N GLN A 53 8.59 19.52 -15.46
CA GLN A 53 9.24 20.66 -14.81
C GLN A 53 10.76 20.47 -14.75
N ALA A 54 11.22 19.33 -14.20
CA ALA A 54 12.65 19.04 -14.05
C ALA A 54 13.40 19.03 -15.40
N CYS A 55 12.82 18.38 -16.42
CA CYS A 55 13.40 18.33 -17.77
C CYS A 55 13.48 19.72 -18.43
N ALA A 56 12.44 20.56 -18.27
CA ALA A 56 12.45 21.94 -18.81
C ALA A 56 13.52 22.79 -18.13
N GLU A 57 13.66 22.72 -16.80
CA GLU A 57 14.70 23.43 -16.05
C GLU A 57 16.11 23.03 -16.52
N VAL A 58 16.36 21.73 -16.70
CA VAL A 58 17.67 21.22 -17.15
C VAL A 58 17.94 21.59 -18.61
N ASN A 59 16.94 21.48 -19.50
CA ASN A 59 17.11 21.87 -20.89
C ASN A 59 17.37 23.37 -21.05
N MET A 60 16.75 24.24 -20.24
CA MET A 60 17.09 25.68 -20.18
C MET A 60 18.52 25.88 -19.70
N ALA A 61 18.91 25.25 -18.59
CA ALA A 61 20.26 25.38 -18.05
C ALA A 61 21.35 24.89 -19.01
N GLN A 62 21.03 23.91 -19.84
CA GLN A 62 21.92 23.38 -20.89
C GLN A 62 21.87 24.18 -22.19
N GLY A 63 21.06 25.25 -22.27
CA GLY A 63 20.92 26.10 -23.47
C GLY A 63 20.24 25.39 -24.67
N LYS A 64 19.44 24.36 -24.42
CA LYS A 64 18.63 23.66 -25.44
C LYS A 64 17.25 24.27 -25.61
N LEU A 65 16.66 24.78 -24.54
CA LEU A 65 15.31 25.31 -24.49
C LEU A 65 15.37 26.84 -24.29
N ASP A 66 14.62 27.58 -25.07
CA ASP A 66 14.48 29.04 -24.92
C ASP A 66 13.97 29.36 -23.51
N PRO A 67 14.57 30.31 -22.78
CA PRO A 67 14.21 30.59 -21.39
C PRO A 67 12.76 31.05 -21.21
N LYS A 68 12.17 31.79 -22.15
CA LYS A 68 10.79 32.27 -22.08
C LYS A 68 9.80 31.11 -22.27
N ILE A 69 10.06 30.25 -23.25
CA ILE A 69 9.28 29.04 -23.48
C ILE A 69 9.42 28.07 -22.27
N GLY A 70 10.65 27.87 -21.81
CA GLY A 70 10.93 26.99 -20.67
C GLY A 70 10.26 27.46 -19.39
N ALA A 71 10.26 28.74 -19.09
CA ALA A 71 9.57 29.29 -17.92
C ALA A 71 8.05 29.05 -17.96
N ALA A 72 7.41 29.17 -19.13
CA ALA A 72 6.00 28.88 -19.30
C ALA A 72 5.70 27.38 -19.14
N ILE A 73 6.58 26.50 -19.65
CA ILE A 73 6.48 25.05 -19.44
C ILE A 73 6.60 24.69 -17.96
N VAL A 74 7.57 25.26 -17.25
CA VAL A 74 7.75 25.05 -15.81
C VAL A 74 6.52 25.49 -15.03
N ALA A 75 5.93 26.66 -15.35
CA ALA A 75 4.71 27.14 -14.71
C ALA A 75 3.52 26.18 -14.95
N ALA A 76 3.29 25.77 -16.19
CA ALA A 76 2.21 24.84 -16.53
C ALA A 76 2.42 23.44 -15.91
N ALA A 77 3.65 22.92 -15.92
CA ALA A 77 4.00 21.65 -15.29
C ALA A 77 3.82 21.70 -13.76
N THR A 78 4.08 22.85 -13.16
CA THR A 78 3.80 23.09 -11.73
C THR A 78 2.29 23.00 -11.45
N GLU A 79 1.42 23.56 -12.29
CA GLU A 79 -0.03 23.44 -12.15
C GLU A 79 -0.49 21.96 -12.23
N VAL A 80 0.13 21.15 -13.10
CA VAL A 80 -0.13 19.69 -13.17
C VAL A 80 0.32 19.00 -11.89
N ARG A 81 1.54 19.28 -11.40
CA ARG A 81 2.08 18.72 -10.17
C ARG A 81 1.21 19.02 -8.95
N GLU A 82 0.65 20.23 -8.89
CA GLU A 82 -0.19 20.69 -7.78
C GLU A 82 -1.66 20.25 -7.91
N GLY A 83 -2.03 19.55 -8.97
CA GLY A 83 -3.36 19.00 -9.17
C GLY A 83 -4.39 20.00 -9.69
N ARG A 84 -3.98 21.19 -10.13
CA ARG A 84 -4.90 22.20 -10.64
C ARG A 84 -5.49 21.86 -12.01
N LEU A 85 -4.89 20.88 -12.68
CA LEU A 85 -5.26 20.43 -14.04
C LEU A 85 -5.69 18.95 -14.10
N ASP A 86 -6.03 18.32 -12.99
CA ASP A 86 -6.35 16.89 -12.91
C ASP A 86 -7.49 16.50 -13.90
N ASP A 87 -8.48 17.36 -14.12
CA ASP A 87 -9.61 17.14 -15.04
C ASP A 87 -9.22 17.06 -16.52
N HIS A 88 -7.98 17.40 -16.86
CA HIS A 88 -7.44 17.34 -18.21
C HIS A 88 -6.69 16.02 -18.53
N PHE A 89 -6.81 15.01 -17.63
CA PHE A 89 -6.16 13.70 -17.77
C PHE A 89 -7.21 12.58 -17.78
N PRO A 90 -7.92 12.41 -18.92
CA PRO A 90 -9.05 11.50 -19.01
C PRO A 90 -8.70 10.03 -19.29
N LEU A 91 -7.42 9.73 -19.59
CA LEU A 91 -7.02 8.45 -20.15
C LEU A 91 -7.14 7.29 -19.16
N VAL A 92 -7.56 6.14 -19.68
CA VAL A 92 -7.64 4.90 -18.94
C VAL A 92 -6.26 4.22 -18.85
N VAL A 93 -6.14 3.31 -17.90
CA VAL A 93 -4.95 2.46 -17.70
C VAL A 93 -4.75 1.53 -18.91
N TRP A 94 -5.84 1.05 -19.49
CA TRP A 94 -5.87 0.11 -20.61
C TRP A 94 -5.57 0.81 -21.94
N GLN A 95 -4.29 1.15 -22.13
CA GLN A 95 -3.76 1.86 -23.29
C GLN A 95 -2.49 1.16 -23.80
N THR A 96 -1.68 1.84 -24.62
CA THR A 96 -0.37 1.27 -25.00
C THR A 96 0.49 0.98 -23.78
N GLY A 97 1.08 -0.18 -23.74
CA GLY A 97 1.81 -0.68 -22.58
C GLY A 97 3.10 0.07 -22.23
N SER A 98 3.58 0.95 -23.12
CA SER A 98 4.68 1.88 -22.85
C SER A 98 4.26 3.12 -22.05
N GLY A 99 2.96 3.41 -21.96
CA GLY A 99 2.44 4.63 -21.35
C GLY A 99 2.56 5.88 -22.25
N THR A 100 2.81 5.69 -23.54
CA THR A 100 3.02 6.81 -24.48
C THR A 100 1.86 7.78 -24.50
N GLN A 101 0.59 7.30 -24.50
CA GLN A 101 -0.55 8.21 -24.52
C GLN A 101 -0.62 9.08 -23.26
N SER A 102 -0.31 8.55 -22.09
CA SER A 102 -0.26 9.34 -20.85
C SER A 102 0.88 10.37 -20.88
N ASN A 103 2.05 10.02 -21.39
CA ASN A 103 3.14 10.96 -21.60
C ASN A 103 2.72 12.08 -22.57
N MET A 104 2.06 11.72 -23.68
CA MET A 104 1.56 12.71 -24.65
C MET A 104 0.44 13.56 -24.07
N ASN A 105 -0.44 13.00 -23.24
CA ASN A 105 -1.44 13.77 -22.53
C ASN A 105 -0.80 14.89 -21.68
N ALA A 106 0.24 14.56 -20.91
CA ALA A 106 0.99 15.55 -20.15
C ALA A 106 1.65 16.60 -21.07
N ASN A 107 2.27 16.17 -22.17
CA ASN A 107 2.89 17.07 -23.13
C ASN A 107 1.89 18.04 -23.74
N GLU A 108 0.71 17.56 -24.16
CA GLU A 108 -0.34 18.36 -24.79
C GLU A 108 -0.97 19.33 -23.78
N VAL A 109 -1.29 18.89 -22.58
CA VAL A 109 -1.86 19.74 -21.51
C VAL A 109 -0.89 20.85 -21.13
N ILE A 110 0.37 20.52 -20.87
CA ILE A 110 1.40 21.51 -20.52
C ILE A 110 1.67 22.47 -21.66
N SER A 111 1.75 21.97 -22.91
CA SER A 111 1.96 22.81 -24.09
C SER A 111 0.83 23.81 -24.28
N ASN A 112 -0.43 23.35 -24.27
CA ASN A 112 -1.59 24.22 -24.47
C ASN A 112 -1.76 25.23 -23.32
N ARG A 113 -1.49 24.86 -22.10
CA ARG A 113 -1.50 25.77 -20.95
C ARG A 113 -0.40 26.81 -21.04
N ALA A 114 0.81 26.41 -21.43
CA ALA A 114 1.94 27.35 -21.67
C ALA A 114 1.65 28.30 -22.84
N ILE A 115 1.04 27.84 -23.93
CA ILE A 115 0.61 28.67 -25.05
C ILE A 115 -0.36 29.76 -24.58
N GLU A 116 -1.35 29.40 -23.78
CA GLU A 116 -2.32 30.33 -23.20
C GLU A 116 -1.63 31.38 -22.31
N MET A 117 -0.72 30.96 -21.42
CA MET A 117 0.08 31.87 -20.58
C MET A 117 0.91 32.87 -21.40
N LEU A 118 1.34 32.48 -22.59
CA LEU A 118 2.10 33.33 -23.50
C LEU A 118 1.23 34.16 -24.45
N GLY A 119 -0.10 34.09 -24.31
CA GLY A 119 -1.05 34.83 -25.17
C GLY A 119 -1.25 34.24 -26.56
N GLY A 120 -0.86 32.97 -26.75
CA GLY A 120 -1.05 32.26 -28.04
C GLY A 120 -2.43 31.60 -28.15
N VAL A 121 -2.66 30.94 -29.29
CA VAL A 121 -3.91 30.20 -29.55
C VAL A 121 -3.75 28.75 -29.20
N MET A 122 -4.58 28.26 -28.29
CA MET A 122 -4.59 26.84 -27.83
C MET A 122 -4.75 25.91 -29.08
N GLY A 123 -3.95 24.86 -29.14
CA GLY A 123 -3.94 23.90 -30.23
C GLY A 123 -3.04 24.30 -31.42
N SER A 124 -2.51 25.52 -31.44
CA SER A 124 -1.65 26.02 -32.54
C SER A 124 -0.25 25.40 -32.54
N LYS A 125 0.18 24.77 -31.43
CA LYS A 125 1.55 24.31 -31.20
C LYS A 125 2.61 25.44 -31.28
N SER A 126 2.20 26.68 -31.14
CA SER A 126 3.05 27.86 -31.16
C SER A 126 2.60 28.86 -30.09
N PRO A 127 3.53 29.44 -29.34
CA PRO A 127 5.00 29.30 -29.40
C PRO A 127 5.55 28.04 -28.74
N VAL A 128 4.73 27.19 -28.09
CA VAL A 128 5.16 25.97 -27.40
C VAL A 128 4.67 24.74 -28.16
N HIS A 129 5.59 23.83 -28.50
CA HIS A 129 5.25 22.56 -29.17
C HIS A 129 5.33 21.39 -28.17
N PRO A 130 4.34 20.47 -28.14
CA PRO A 130 4.32 19.39 -27.15
C PRO A 130 5.52 18.44 -27.31
N ASN A 131 5.96 18.10 -28.50
CA ASN A 131 7.09 17.21 -28.72
C ASN A 131 8.44 17.93 -28.68
N ASP A 132 8.56 19.07 -29.38
CA ASP A 132 9.85 19.72 -29.57
C ASP A 132 10.32 20.49 -28.33
N HIS A 133 9.40 20.98 -27.51
CA HIS A 133 9.70 21.75 -26.30
C HIS A 133 9.38 21.00 -25.04
N VAL A 134 8.14 20.55 -24.80
CA VAL A 134 7.74 19.89 -23.53
C VAL A 134 8.40 18.52 -23.39
N ASN A 135 8.50 17.74 -24.49
CA ASN A 135 9.13 16.42 -24.51
C ASN A 135 10.62 16.46 -24.89
N MET A 136 11.25 17.64 -24.98
CA MET A 136 12.66 17.79 -25.37
C MET A 136 13.56 16.90 -24.52
N SER A 137 14.48 16.17 -25.18
CA SER A 137 15.45 15.25 -24.56
C SER A 137 14.81 14.05 -23.84
N GLN A 138 13.58 13.67 -24.20
CA GLN A 138 12.83 12.60 -23.54
C GLN A 138 12.23 11.63 -24.55
N SER A 139 11.88 10.45 -24.06
CA SER A 139 10.98 9.48 -24.71
C SER A 139 9.89 9.08 -23.71
N SER A 140 8.75 8.58 -24.16
CA SER A 140 7.80 7.91 -23.27
C SER A 140 8.43 6.72 -22.58
N ASN A 141 9.42 6.09 -23.21
CA ASN A 141 10.06 4.86 -22.72
C ASN A 141 10.90 5.08 -21.45
N ASP A 142 11.51 6.26 -21.28
CA ASP A 142 12.22 6.63 -20.05
C ASP A 142 11.35 7.48 -19.09
N THR A 143 10.45 8.29 -19.63
CA THR A 143 9.60 9.20 -18.84
C THR A 143 8.53 8.45 -18.04
N PHE A 144 7.84 7.48 -18.65
CA PHE A 144 6.77 6.78 -17.95
C PHE A 144 7.30 5.89 -16.79
N PRO A 145 8.36 5.07 -16.95
CA PRO A 145 8.93 4.36 -15.81
C PRO A 145 9.49 5.29 -14.73
N THR A 146 10.01 6.47 -15.11
CA THR A 146 10.38 7.49 -14.13
C THR A 146 9.15 7.96 -13.34
N ALA A 147 8.01 8.19 -14.02
CA ALA A 147 6.76 8.55 -13.33
C ALA A 147 6.24 7.43 -12.43
N MET A 148 6.38 6.17 -12.83
CA MET A 148 6.06 5.01 -11.98
C MET A 148 6.85 5.05 -10.67
N HIS A 149 8.16 5.23 -10.75
CA HIS A 149 9.06 5.26 -9.59
C HIS A 149 8.78 6.48 -8.68
N VAL A 150 8.67 7.67 -9.26
CA VAL A 150 8.39 8.90 -8.50
C VAL A 150 7.04 8.81 -7.78
N SER A 151 5.99 8.39 -8.48
CA SER A 151 4.65 8.27 -7.88
C SER A 151 4.59 7.18 -6.80
N ALA A 152 5.25 6.05 -7.01
CA ALA A 152 5.29 4.96 -6.01
C ALA A 152 6.05 5.39 -4.74
N ALA A 153 7.23 6.00 -4.88
CA ALA A 153 8.00 6.50 -3.75
C ALA A 153 7.23 7.57 -2.94
N MET A 154 6.62 8.54 -3.64
CA MET A 154 5.79 9.56 -2.97
C MET A 154 4.58 8.94 -2.26
N THR A 155 3.85 8.03 -2.90
CA THR A 155 2.69 7.37 -2.27
C THR A 155 3.09 6.53 -1.06
N ALA A 156 4.25 5.88 -1.11
CA ALA A 156 4.79 5.17 0.05
C ALA A 156 5.07 6.10 1.23
N HIS A 157 5.68 7.28 0.98
CA HIS A 157 6.00 8.25 2.02
C HIS A 157 4.77 9.02 2.54
N ASP A 158 3.85 9.38 1.65
CA ASP A 158 2.75 10.29 1.98
C ASP A 158 1.51 9.55 2.52
N VAL A 159 1.34 8.26 2.18
CA VAL A 159 0.12 7.51 2.51
C VAL A 159 0.42 6.19 3.22
N LEU A 160 1.19 5.28 2.60
CA LEU A 160 1.37 3.93 3.12
C LEU A 160 2.10 3.91 4.47
N LEU A 161 3.30 4.49 4.53
CA LEU A 161 4.11 4.50 5.75
C LEU A 161 3.45 5.27 6.91
N PRO A 162 2.83 6.44 6.70
CA PRO A 162 2.07 7.10 7.76
C PRO A 162 0.93 6.27 8.31
N GLY A 163 0.12 5.62 7.46
CA GLY A 163 -0.95 4.73 7.89
C GLY A 163 -0.45 3.54 8.71
N LEU A 164 0.63 2.89 8.24
CA LEU A 164 1.23 1.77 8.96
C LEU A 164 1.87 2.18 10.30
N ARG A 165 2.53 3.33 10.35
CA ARG A 165 3.13 3.84 11.60
C ARG A 165 2.06 4.18 12.64
N LYS A 166 0.94 4.75 12.19
CA LYS A 166 -0.22 5.01 13.05
C LYS A 166 -0.77 3.71 13.64
N LEU A 167 -0.99 2.69 12.81
CA LEU A 167 -1.45 1.38 13.26
C LEU A 167 -0.46 0.71 14.22
N HIS A 168 0.82 0.76 13.91
CA HIS A 168 1.87 0.23 14.79
C HIS A 168 1.82 0.86 16.18
N ALA A 169 1.73 2.19 16.25
CA ALA A 169 1.68 2.91 17.53
C ALA A 169 0.47 2.50 18.37
N ALA A 170 -0.71 2.41 17.76
CA ALA A 170 -1.93 1.99 18.46
C ALA A 170 -1.86 0.54 18.97
N LEU A 171 -1.34 -0.39 18.15
CA LEU A 171 -1.16 -1.77 18.58
C LEU A 171 -0.13 -1.91 19.70
N ALA A 172 0.95 -1.12 19.69
CA ALA A 172 1.95 -1.10 20.75
C ALA A 172 1.36 -0.54 22.06
N GLU A 173 0.54 0.52 21.98
CA GLU A 173 -0.18 1.05 23.15
C GLU A 173 -1.13 0.00 23.75
N LYS A 174 -1.87 -0.74 22.92
CA LYS A 174 -2.71 -1.85 23.39
C LYS A 174 -1.89 -2.97 24.00
N ALA A 175 -0.73 -3.30 23.45
CA ALA A 175 0.16 -4.31 24.02
C ALA A 175 0.61 -3.94 25.43
N GLU A 176 0.90 -2.68 25.71
CA GLU A 176 1.26 -2.17 27.03
C GLU A 176 0.04 -2.17 27.95
N ALA A 177 -1.09 -1.63 27.51
CA ALA A 177 -2.34 -1.55 28.29
C ALA A 177 -2.86 -2.92 28.73
N PHE A 178 -2.62 -3.97 27.94
CA PHE A 178 -3.08 -5.33 28.20
C PHE A 178 -1.99 -6.25 28.77
N SER A 179 -0.86 -5.70 29.22
CA SER A 179 0.31 -6.47 29.68
C SER A 179 0.03 -7.41 30.83
N ASP A 180 -0.90 -7.05 31.73
CA ASP A 180 -1.24 -7.80 32.93
C ASP A 180 -2.46 -8.71 32.77
N ILE A 181 -3.14 -8.69 31.62
CA ILE A 181 -4.34 -9.48 31.36
C ILE A 181 -3.93 -10.88 30.89
N ILE A 182 -3.96 -11.86 31.79
CA ILE A 182 -3.62 -13.25 31.48
C ILE A 182 -4.81 -13.93 30.81
N LYS A 183 -4.59 -14.53 29.66
CA LYS A 183 -5.60 -15.26 28.89
C LYS A 183 -5.09 -16.64 28.45
N ILE A 184 -6.01 -17.48 27.98
CA ILE A 184 -5.61 -18.73 27.34
C ILE A 184 -5.06 -18.46 25.94
N GLY A 185 -3.92 -19.04 25.61
CA GLY A 185 -3.40 -19.09 24.25
C GLY A 185 -4.16 -20.12 23.41
N ARG A 186 -4.12 -19.96 22.09
CA ARG A 186 -4.69 -20.94 21.15
C ARG A 186 -3.72 -21.24 20.02
N THR A 187 -3.55 -22.53 19.76
CA THR A 187 -2.85 -23.05 18.60
C THR A 187 -3.79 -24.01 17.86
N HIS A 188 -3.82 -24.00 16.53
CA HIS A 188 -4.81 -24.73 15.73
C HIS A 188 -6.27 -24.38 16.08
N THR A 189 -6.52 -23.19 16.64
CA THR A 189 -7.80 -22.77 17.26
C THR A 189 -8.23 -23.62 18.46
N GLN A 190 -7.34 -24.46 18.99
CA GLN A 190 -7.52 -25.24 20.20
C GLN A 190 -6.85 -24.56 21.40
N ASP A 191 -7.35 -24.85 22.60
CA ASP A 191 -6.79 -24.33 23.83
C ASP A 191 -5.32 -24.73 23.99
N ALA A 192 -4.50 -23.78 24.39
CA ALA A 192 -3.08 -23.95 24.65
C ALA A 192 -2.72 -23.40 26.05
N THR A 193 -1.45 -23.17 26.30
CA THR A 193 -0.99 -22.60 27.56
C THR A 193 -1.24 -21.10 27.64
N PRO A 194 -1.30 -20.51 28.85
CA PRO A 194 -1.52 -19.08 29.03
C PRO A 194 -0.44 -18.19 28.40
N LEU A 195 -0.86 -17.00 28.00
CA LEU A 195 -0.03 -15.83 27.71
C LEU A 195 -0.79 -14.58 28.18
N THR A 196 -0.19 -13.40 28.08
CA THR A 196 -0.97 -12.16 28.27
C THR A 196 -1.58 -11.67 26.97
N LEU A 197 -2.70 -10.96 27.05
CA LEU A 197 -3.30 -10.27 25.91
C LEU A 197 -2.31 -9.23 25.35
N GLY A 198 -1.51 -8.61 26.22
CA GLY A 198 -0.43 -7.71 25.80
C GLY A 198 0.65 -8.40 24.97
N GLN A 199 1.04 -9.64 25.31
CA GLN A 199 1.97 -10.42 24.48
C GLN A 199 1.39 -10.74 23.10
N GLU A 200 0.09 -11.02 23.01
CA GLU A 200 -0.61 -11.26 21.75
C GLU A 200 -0.62 -10.01 20.85
N PHE A 201 -1.02 -8.84 21.41
CA PHE A 201 -0.96 -7.56 20.70
C PHE A 201 0.46 -7.11 20.38
N GLY A 202 1.44 -7.41 21.23
CA GLY A 202 2.86 -7.18 20.96
C GLY A 202 3.35 -7.92 19.72
N GLY A 203 2.86 -9.14 19.51
CA GLY A 203 3.11 -9.90 18.27
C GLY A 203 2.55 -9.18 17.02
N TYR A 204 1.35 -8.59 17.12
CA TYR A 204 0.75 -7.80 16.02
C TYR A 204 1.54 -6.53 15.74
N ALA A 205 1.89 -5.78 16.79
CA ALA A 205 2.71 -4.57 16.66
C ALA A 205 4.05 -4.88 15.97
N TYR A 206 4.73 -5.94 16.39
CA TYR A 206 6.00 -6.35 15.78
C TYR A 206 5.85 -6.74 14.30
N GLN A 207 4.76 -7.42 13.90
CA GLN A 207 4.51 -7.73 12.48
C GLN A 207 4.38 -6.46 11.65
N VAL A 208 3.67 -5.43 12.15
CA VAL A 208 3.52 -4.16 11.44
C VAL A 208 4.85 -3.41 11.37
N GLU A 209 5.63 -3.38 12.47
CA GLU A 209 6.99 -2.79 12.48
C GLU A 209 7.88 -3.41 11.40
N GLN A 210 7.92 -4.75 11.33
CA GLN A 210 8.69 -5.45 10.31
C GLN A 210 8.14 -5.20 8.89
N GLY A 211 6.83 -4.99 8.75
CA GLY A 211 6.20 -4.57 7.51
C GLY A 211 6.70 -3.20 7.04
N ILE A 212 6.74 -2.22 7.95
CA ILE A 212 7.29 -0.87 7.68
C ILE A 212 8.73 -0.97 7.19
N ARG A 213 9.59 -1.72 7.91
CA ARG A 213 11.00 -1.92 7.53
C ARG A 213 11.16 -2.54 6.13
N ARG A 214 10.29 -3.48 5.74
CA ARG A 214 10.32 -4.10 4.40
C ARG A 214 9.95 -3.09 3.32
N VAL A 215 8.94 -2.28 3.54
CA VAL A 215 8.56 -1.21 2.60
C VAL A 215 9.72 -0.22 2.46
N GLU A 216 10.27 0.27 3.56
CA GLU A 216 11.41 1.20 3.56
C GLU A 216 12.63 0.62 2.85
N ALA A 217 12.92 -0.68 3.03
CA ALA A 217 14.03 -1.37 2.37
C ALA A 217 13.88 -1.49 0.85
N SER A 218 12.66 -1.47 0.31
CA SER A 218 12.40 -1.50 -1.13
C SER A 218 12.51 -0.13 -1.82
N LEU A 219 12.43 0.98 -1.07
CA LEU A 219 12.43 2.34 -1.63
C LEU A 219 13.74 2.72 -2.37
N PRO A 220 14.94 2.33 -1.93
CA PRO A 220 16.18 2.68 -2.64
C PRO A 220 16.18 2.31 -4.12
N ASN A 221 15.56 1.18 -4.49
CA ASN A 221 15.47 0.77 -5.88
C ASN A 221 14.44 1.59 -6.68
N LEU A 222 13.40 2.14 -6.03
CA LEU A 222 12.47 3.08 -6.64
C LEU A 222 13.08 4.48 -6.81
N TYR A 223 14.13 4.83 -6.07
CA TYR A 223 14.79 6.14 -6.26
C TYR A 223 15.67 6.19 -7.50
N ALA A 224 16.00 5.06 -8.13
CA ALA A 224 16.79 5.00 -9.36
C ALA A 224 15.92 5.28 -10.60
N LEU A 225 16.16 6.42 -11.28
CA LEU A 225 15.30 6.91 -12.35
C LEU A 225 15.80 6.53 -13.75
N ALA A 226 14.89 6.07 -14.60
CA ALA A 226 15.12 5.77 -16.02
C ALA A 226 15.37 7.01 -16.88
N GLN A 227 14.93 8.20 -16.44
CA GLN A 227 15.00 9.44 -17.21
C GLN A 227 16.41 9.72 -17.72
N GLY A 228 16.51 10.09 -19.00
CA GLY A 228 17.77 10.29 -19.70
C GLY A 228 18.21 9.08 -20.54
N GLY A 229 17.56 7.90 -20.40
CA GLY A 229 17.80 6.75 -21.29
C GLY A 229 17.19 6.93 -22.68
N THR A 230 16.19 7.79 -22.79
CA THR A 230 15.42 8.08 -24.01
C THR A 230 14.76 6.83 -24.63
N ALA A 231 15.01 6.53 -25.89
CA ALA A 231 14.26 5.51 -26.63
C ALA A 231 14.55 4.07 -26.18
N VAL A 232 15.82 3.73 -25.97
CA VAL A 232 16.27 2.35 -25.68
C VAL A 232 17.32 2.24 -24.55
N GLY A 233 17.71 3.37 -23.94
CA GLY A 233 18.70 3.40 -22.86
C GLY A 233 20.03 4.08 -23.23
N THR A 234 20.24 4.43 -24.48
CA THR A 234 21.50 5.04 -24.95
C THR A 234 21.63 6.55 -24.70
N GLY A 235 20.53 7.22 -24.33
CA GLY A 235 20.51 8.67 -24.13
C GLY A 235 20.53 9.49 -25.42
N LEU A 236 20.09 8.91 -26.54
CA LEU A 236 20.02 9.60 -27.83
C LEU A 236 19.26 10.94 -27.71
N ASN A 237 19.82 12.00 -28.30
CA ASN A 237 19.29 13.37 -28.30
C ASN A 237 19.36 14.11 -26.95
N THR A 238 20.02 13.58 -25.93
CA THR A 238 20.36 14.31 -24.72
C THR A 238 21.72 14.98 -24.78
N LYS A 239 22.01 15.89 -23.86
CA LYS A 239 23.39 16.36 -23.60
C LYS A 239 23.99 15.59 -22.44
N THR A 240 25.31 15.49 -22.39
CA THR A 240 26.04 14.89 -21.26
C THR A 240 25.60 15.53 -19.93
N GLY A 241 25.36 14.68 -18.93
CA GLY A 241 24.90 15.10 -17.60
C GLY A 241 23.40 15.43 -17.53
N PHE A 242 22.62 15.19 -18.59
CA PHE A 242 21.18 15.44 -18.55
C PHE A 242 20.47 14.53 -17.54
N ALA A 243 20.77 13.24 -17.55
CA ALA A 243 20.13 12.25 -16.67
C ALA A 243 20.35 12.55 -15.18
N GLU A 244 21.62 12.84 -14.82
CA GLU A 244 22.02 13.18 -13.46
C GLU A 244 21.31 14.45 -12.97
N LYS A 245 21.35 15.51 -13.78
CA LYS A 245 20.73 16.81 -13.45
C LYS A 245 19.21 16.72 -13.33
N VAL A 246 18.56 15.91 -14.16
CA VAL A 246 17.11 15.69 -14.03
C VAL A 246 16.78 14.96 -12.74
N ALA A 247 17.54 13.91 -12.38
CA ALA A 247 17.35 13.21 -11.12
C ALA A 247 17.55 14.14 -9.90
N GLU A 248 18.59 14.98 -9.94
CA GLU A 248 18.82 16.02 -8.91
C GLU A 248 17.65 17.04 -8.84
N ALA A 249 17.10 17.45 -9.98
CA ALA A 249 15.95 18.35 -10.01
C ALA A 249 14.68 17.67 -9.45
N VAL A 250 14.42 16.41 -9.79
CA VAL A 250 13.33 15.62 -9.20
C VAL A 250 13.50 15.47 -7.70
N ALA A 251 14.72 15.16 -7.23
CA ALA A 251 15.02 15.06 -5.81
C ALA A 251 14.75 16.38 -5.07
N ARG A 252 15.18 17.49 -5.63
CA ARG A 252 14.93 18.84 -5.07
C ARG A 252 13.43 19.18 -5.04
N ILE A 253 12.68 18.84 -6.07
CA ILE A 253 11.23 19.15 -6.16
C ILE A 253 10.43 18.31 -5.17
N THR A 254 10.80 17.05 -4.98
CA THR A 254 10.06 16.09 -4.14
C THR A 254 10.55 16.03 -2.69
N GLY A 255 11.80 16.43 -2.42
CA GLY A 255 12.44 16.20 -1.14
C GLY A 255 12.89 14.75 -0.90
N LEU A 256 12.78 13.86 -1.89
CA LEU A 256 13.17 12.46 -1.82
C LEU A 256 14.50 12.21 -2.55
N PRO A 257 15.30 11.21 -2.14
CA PRO A 257 16.68 11.05 -2.61
C PRO A 257 16.78 10.35 -3.97
N PHE A 258 16.07 10.85 -4.98
CA PHE A 258 16.12 10.32 -6.33
C PHE A 258 17.50 10.51 -6.97
N VAL A 259 17.94 9.47 -7.67
CA VAL A 259 19.21 9.41 -8.39
C VAL A 259 19.00 8.87 -9.80
N THR A 260 19.96 9.10 -10.68
CA THR A 260 19.90 8.49 -12.01
C THR A 260 20.18 6.99 -11.91
N ALA A 261 19.39 6.15 -12.62
CA ALA A 261 19.63 4.70 -12.64
C ALA A 261 21.02 4.39 -13.24
N PRO A 262 21.79 3.50 -12.61
CA PRO A 262 23.14 3.15 -13.08
C PRO A 262 23.13 2.42 -14.43
N ASN A 263 22.03 1.74 -14.75
CA ASN A 263 21.82 1.05 -16.02
C ASN A 263 20.48 1.48 -16.62
N LYS A 264 20.53 2.26 -17.72
CA LYS A 264 19.32 2.76 -18.37
C LYS A 264 18.61 1.69 -19.21
N PHE A 265 19.31 0.67 -19.65
CA PHE A 265 18.72 -0.43 -20.42
C PHE A 265 17.81 -1.27 -19.53
N GLU A 266 18.26 -1.61 -18.34
CA GLU A 266 17.44 -2.29 -17.31
C GLU A 266 16.27 -1.41 -16.90
N ALA A 267 16.51 -0.14 -16.59
CA ALA A 267 15.49 0.79 -16.07
C ALA A 267 14.33 1.06 -17.06
N LEU A 268 14.54 0.87 -18.38
CA LEU A 268 13.50 0.98 -19.40
C LEU A 268 12.76 -0.35 -19.63
N ALA A 269 13.49 -1.46 -19.61
CA ALA A 269 13.02 -2.76 -20.08
C ALA A 269 12.52 -3.68 -18.97
N ALA A 270 13.03 -3.50 -17.75
CA ALA A 270 12.65 -4.29 -16.57
C ALA A 270 12.06 -3.39 -15.48
N HIS A 271 11.18 -3.94 -14.66
CA HIS A 271 10.53 -3.21 -13.56
C HIS A 271 10.65 -3.99 -12.25
N ASP A 272 11.84 -4.57 -12.00
CA ASP A 272 12.14 -5.37 -10.81
C ASP A 272 11.94 -4.58 -9.53
N ALA A 273 12.26 -3.28 -9.51
CA ALA A 273 12.00 -2.40 -8.37
C ALA A 273 10.49 -2.28 -8.03
N VAL A 274 9.61 -2.29 -9.04
CA VAL A 274 8.16 -2.28 -8.85
C VAL A 274 7.68 -3.63 -8.33
N VAL A 275 8.22 -4.73 -8.84
CA VAL A 275 7.90 -6.10 -8.37
C VAL A 275 8.35 -6.29 -6.92
N GLU A 276 9.57 -5.83 -6.57
CA GLU A 276 10.11 -5.87 -5.20
C GLU A 276 9.21 -5.08 -4.23
N ALA A 277 8.89 -3.83 -4.58
CA ALA A 277 8.02 -2.98 -3.76
C ALA A 277 6.63 -3.63 -3.58
N SER A 278 6.06 -4.21 -4.64
CA SER A 278 4.79 -4.96 -4.58
C SER A 278 4.89 -6.15 -3.64
N GLY A 279 5.98 -6.91 -3.67
CA GLY A 279 6.24 -8.03 -2.76
C GLY A 279 6.33 -7.60 -1.29
N ALA A 280 6.93 -6.45 -1.01
CA ALA A 280 6.96 -5.86 0.33
C ALA A 280 5.54 -5.47 0.80
N VAL A 281 4.78 -4.79 -0.05
CA VAL A 281 3.38 -4.38 0.19
C VAL A 281 2.48 -5.62 0.41
N LYS A 282 2.63 -6.66 -0.40
CA LYS A 282 1.92 -7.94 -0.20
C LYS A 282 2.25 -8.57 1.17
N THR A 283 3.50 -8.52 1.60
CA THR A 283 3.89 -9.07 2.91
C THR A 283 3.20 -8.31 4.05
N VAL A 284 3.06 -6.99 3.93
CA VAL A 284 2.26 -6.17 4.86
C VAL A 284 0.80 -6.63 4.84
N ALA A 285 0.20 -6.80 3.65
CA ALA A 285 -1.17 -7.28 3.53
C ALA A 285 -1.37 -8.65 4.20
N ALA A 286 -0.41 -9.58 4.08
CA ALA A 286 -0.47 -10.87 4.76
C ALA A 286 -0.50 -10.73 6.30
N SER A 287 0.31 -9.84 6.84
CA SER A 287 0.31 -9.54 8.28
C SER A 287 -1.02 -8.92 8.73
N LEU A 288 -1.51 -7.91 8.02
CA LEU A 288 -2.75 -7.21 8.36
C LEU A 288 -3.98 -8.13 8.22
N PHE A 289 -3.99 -9.02 7.24
CA PHE A 289 -5.04 -10.02 7.07
C PHE A 289 -5.15 -10.93 8.30
N LYS A 290 -4.02 -11.42 8.80
CA LYS A 290 -3.96 -12.26 10.02
C LYS A 290 -4.41 -11.47 11.25
N ILE A 291 -3.91 -10.27 11.45
CA ILE A 291 -4.23 -9.42 12.59
C ILE A 291 -5.74 -9.12 12.64
N ALA A 292 -6.33 -8.71 11.52
CA ALA A 292 -7.76 -8.42 11.44
C ALA A 292 -8.62 -9.66 11.71
N ASN A 293 -8.21 -10.84 11.24
CA ASN A 293 -8.91 -12.08 11.51
C ASN A 293 -8.84 -12.51 12.97
N ASP A 294 -7.70 -12.38 13.61
CA ASP A 294 -7.56 -12.68 15.05
C ASP A 294 -8.43 -11.72 15.88
N ILE A 295 -8.35 -10.42 15.64
CA ILE A 295 -9.12 -9.42 16.37
C ILE A 295 -10.63 -9.66 16.24
N ARG A 296 -11.15 -9.91 15.03
CA ARG A 296 -12.58 -10.18 14.87
C ARG A 296 -13.01 -11.49 15.49
N LEU A 297 -12.14 -12.51 15.50
CA LEU A 297 -12.44 -13.79 16.13
C LEU A 297 -12.46 -13.66 17.66
N LEU A 298 -11.51 -12.95 18.26
CA LEU A 298 -11.48 -12.63 19.68
C LEU A 298 -12.71 -11.81 20.12
N GLY A 299 -13.19 -10.89 19.27
CA GLY A 299 -14.42 -10.11 19.49
C GLY A 299 -15.72 -10.81 19.09
N SER A 300 -15.68 -12.09 18.67
CA SER A 300 -16.86 -12.81 18.17
C SER A 300 -17.89 -13.07 19.27
N GLY A 301 -19.15 -12.98 18.91
CA GLY A 301 -20.26 -13.28 19.82
C GLY A 301 -21.26 -12.12 19.90
N PRO A 302 -21.38 -11.41 21.04
CA PRO A 302 -20.52 -11.44 22.25
C PRO A 302 -20.74 -12.64 23.19
N ARG A 303 -21.94 -13.24 23.19
CA ARG A 303 -22.26 -14.31 24.19
C ARG A 303 -22.01 -15.73 23.69
N CYS A 304 -22.19 -15.96 22.39
CA CYS A 304 -22.08 -17.30 21.76
C CYS A 304 -20.77 -17.50 21.00
N GLY A 305 -19.83 -16.58 21.07
CA GLY A 305 -18.49 -16.68 20.51
C GLY A 305 -17.41 -16.60 21.57
N LEU A 306 -16.19 -16.19 21.19
CA LEU A 306 -15.09 -16.04 22.14
C LEU A 306 -15.35 -14.89 23.11
N GLY A 307 -15.66 -13.70 22.59
CA GLY A 307 -16.04 -12.53 23.38
C GLY A 307 -14.94 -12.03 24.33
N GLU A 308 -13.66 -12.26 24.00
CA GLU A 308 -12.54 -11.78 24.81
C GLU A 308 -12.23 -10.30 24.58
N LEU A 309 -12.55 -9.78 23.38
CA LEU A 309 -12.46 -8.37 23.06
C LEU A 309 -13.84 -7.75 22.86
N ILE A 310 -13.97 -6.51 23.30
CA ILE A 310 -15.08 -5.64 23.00
C ILE A 310 -14.62 -4.67 21.91
N LEU A 311 -15.25 -4.77 20.72
CA LEU A 311 -14.92 -3.92 19.57
C LEU A 311 -15.83 -2.68 19.56
N PRO A 312 -15.36 -1.54 18.99
CA PRO A 312 -16.18 -0.34 18.83
C PRO A 312 -17.44 -0.59 17.99
N GLU A 313 -18.51 0.07 18.37
CA GLU A 313 -19.79 0.06 17.66
C GLU A 313 -19.84 1.28 16.72
N ASN A 314 -19.59 1.07 15.43
CA ASN A 314 -19.48 2.18 14.46
C ASN A 314 -20.78 2.41 13.68
N GLU A 315 -21.53 1.33 13.37
CA GLU A 315 -22.80 1.40 12.65
C GLU A 315 -23.73 0.22 13.00
N PRO A 316 -25.05 0.35 12.74
CA PRO A 316 -25.99 -0.76 12.91
C PRO A 316 -25.58 -1.95 12.00
N GLY A 317 -25.40 -3.13 12.61
CA GLY A 317 -24.88 -4.32 11.93
C GLY A 317 -25.92 -5.16 11.19
N SER A 318 -27.23 -4.87 11.33
CA SER A 318 -28.30 -5.67 10.74
C SER A 318 -29.58 -4.90 10.54
N SER A 319 -30.24 -5.13 9.41
CA SER A 319 -31.56 -4.57 9.11
C SER A 319 -32.72 -5.36 9.76
N ILE A 320 -32.47 -6.56 10.27
CA ILE A 320 -33.48 -7.49 10.82
C ILE A 320 -33.21 -7.95 12.26
N MET A 321 -31.97 -7.84 12.73
CA MET A 321 -31.55 -8.23 14.09
C MET A 321 -31.19 -6.97 14.89
N PRO A 322 -32.13 -6.41 15.70
CA PRO A 322 -31.86 -5.19 16.45
C PRO A 322 -30.71 -5.35 17.43
N GLY A 323 -29.82 -4.36 17.49
CA GLY A 323 -28.67 -4.36 18.39
C GLY A 323 -27.49 -5.23 17.98
N LYS A 324 -27.54 -5.87 16.78
CA LYS A 324 -26.39 -6.62 16.26
C LYS A 324 -25.33 -5.66 15.71
N VAL A 325 -24.10 -5.80 16.19
CA VAL A 325 -22.92 -5.08 15.70
C VAL A 325 -21.97 -6.06 15.02
N ASN A 326 -21.40 -5.68 13.88
CA ASN A 326 -20.47 -6.50 13.13
C ASN A 326 -19.04 -5.92 13.20
N PRO A 327 -17.99 -6.76 13.05
CA PRO A 327 -16.60 -6.30 13.04
C PRO A 327 -16.22 -5.73 11.66
N THR A 328 -16.95 -4.71 11.19
CA THR A 328 -16.91 -4.19 9.82
C THR A 328 -15.54 -3.65 9.41
N GLN A 329 -14.79 -3.08 10.33
CA GLN A 329 -13.43 -2.60 10.07
C GLN A 329 -12.47 -3.76 9.76
N CYS A 330 -12.62 -4.89 10.48
CA CYS A 330 -11.86 -6.10 10.18
C CYS A 330 -12.22 -6.67 8.80
N GLU A 331 -13.50 -6.62 8.43
CA GLU A 331 -13.99 -7.09 7.12
C GLU A 331 -13.43 -6.21 5.99
N ALA A 332 -13.50 -4.90 6.13
CA ALA A 332 -12.93 -3.95 5.16
C ALA A 332 -11.43 -4.16 4.97
N LEU A 333 -10.67 -4.27 6.06
CA LEU A 333 -9.23 -4.50 5.99
C LEU A 333 -8.88 -5.83 5.32
N THR A 334 -9.61 -6.91 5.61
CA THR A 334 -9.36 -8.21 4.97
C THR A 334 -9.69 -8.20 3.47
N MET A 335 -10.72 -7.46 3.02
CA MET A 335 -11.01 -7.28 1.60
C MET A 335 -9.91 -6.50 0.89
N VAL A 336 -9.39 -5.42 1.50
CA VAL A 336 -8.24 -4.67 0.98
C VAL A 336 -7.02 -5.59 0.82
N CYS A 337 -6.70 -6.37 1.84
CA CYS A 337 -5.57 -7.32 1.77
C CYS A 337 -5.74 -8.35 0.65
N ALA A 338 -6.94 -8.91 0.48
CA ALA A 338 -7.23 -9.86 -0.59
C ALA A 338 -7.05 -9.22 -1.98
N HIS A 339 -7.47 -7.97 -2.15
CA HIS A 339 -7.28 -7.22 -3.40
C HIS A 339 -5.80 -6.97 -3.69
N VAL A 340 -5.01 -6.63 -2.67
CA VAL A 340 -3.54 -6.46 -2.80
C VAL A 340 -2.85 -7.74 -3.26
N PHE A 341 -3.28 -8.91 -2.79
CA PHE A 341 -2.76 -10.20 -3.30
C PHE A 341 -3.00 -10.36 -4.80
N GLY A 342 -4.19 -9.99 -5.28
CA GLY A 342 -4.50 -10.02 -6.72
C GLY A 342 -3.64 -9.04 -7.52
N ASN A 343 -3.47 -7.83 -7.03
CA ASN A 343 -2.61 -6.82 -7.66
C ASN A 343 -1.14 -7.28 -7.74
N ASP A 344 -0.60 -7.86 -6.66
CA ASP A 344 0.77 -8.39 -6.65
C ASP A 344 0.96 -9.52 -7.66
N ALA A 345 0.01 -10.44 -7.78
CA ALA A 345 0.07 -11.50 -8.78
C ALA A 345 0.11 -10.93 -10.21
N ALA A 346 -0.69 -9.90 -10.51
CA ALA A 346 -0.69 -9.24 -11.80
C ALA A 346 0.63 -8.49 -12.06
N ILE A 347 1.19 -7.81 -11.04
CA ILE A 347 2.48 -7.12 -11.14
C ILE A 347 3.61 -8.11 -11.38
N GLY A 348 3.66 -9.22 -10.63
CA GLY A 348 4.67 -10.26 -10.81
C GLY A 348 4.67 -10.87 -12.21
N PHE A 349 3.47 -11.17 -12.73
CA PHE A 349 3.33 -11.64 -14.11
C PHE A 349 3.82 -10.58 -15.11
N ALA A 350 3.37 -9.34 -14.97
CA ALA A 350 3.73 -8.23 -15.86
C ALA A 350 5.24 -7.91 -15.82
N GLY A 351 5.86 -7.99 -14.64
CA GLY A 351 7.30 -7.78 -14.47
C GLY A 351 8.15 -8.86 -15.14
N SER A 352 7.62 -10.09 -15.29
CA SER A 352 8.29 -11.17 -16.01
C SER A 352 8.21 -11.03 -17.54
N GLN A 353 7.45 -10.06 -18.04
CA GLN A 353 7.27 -9.81 -19.47
C GLN A 353 8.25 -8.75 -19.97
N GLY A 354 8.15 -8.44 -21.26
CA GLY A 354 9.01 -7.50 -21.95
C GLY A 354 9.90 -8.23 -22.96
N HIS A 355 10.15 -7.57 -24.07
CA HIS A 355 11.02 -8.07 -25.12
C HIS A 355 12.10 -7.04 -25.37
N PHE A 356 13.35 -7.47 -25.29
CA PHE A 356 14.51 -6.62 -25.55
C PHE A 356 14.51 -5.37 -24.64
N GLU A 357 14.40 -4.18 -25.22
CA GLU A 357 14.63 -2.91 -24.54
C GLU A 357 13.35 -2.28 -23.95
N LEU A 358 12.21 -2.99 -23.96
CA LEU A 358 10.96 -2.42 -23.41
C LEU A 358 10.00 -3.46 -22.84
N ASN A 359 9.59 -3.26 -21.59
CA ASN A 359 8.38 -3.85 -21.02
C ASN A 359 7.17 -2.97 -21.40
N VAL A 360 6.07 -3.61 -21.82
CA VAL A 360 4.85 -2.94 -22.29
C VAL A 360 3.62 -3.23 -21.42
N TYR A 361 3.82 -3.41 -20.12
CA TYR A 361 2.78 -3.57 -19.09
C TYR A 361 2.78 -2.43 -18.05
N LYS A 362 3.51 -1.36 -18.33
CA LYS A 362 3.79 -0.27 -17.39
C LYS A 362 2.56 0.39 -16.78
N PRO A 363 1.53 0.80 -17.55
CA PRO A 363 0.36 1.48 -16.97
C PRO A 363 -0.36 0.62 -15.93
N MET A 364 -0.55 -0.67 -16.21
CA MET A 364 -1.20 -1.61 -15.29
C MET A 364 -0.35 -1.87 -14.05
N MET A 365 0.97 -2.08 -14.19
CA MET A 365 1.87 -2.26 -13.05
C MET A 365 1.84 -1.05 -12.11
N SER A 366 1.91 0.16 -12.68
CA SER A 366 1.83 1.40 -11.91
C SER A 366 0.50 1.54 -11.18
N TYR A 367 -0.62 1.32 -11.87
CA TYR A 367 -1.95 1.39 -11.29
C TYR A 367 -2.11 0.43 -10.11
N ASN A 368 -1.74 -0.84 -10.29
CA ASN A 368 -1.91 -1.87 -9.26
C ASN A 368 -1.04 -1.63 -8.03
N LEU A 369 0.22 -1.18 -8.21
CA LEU A 369 1.10 -0.85 -7.08
C LEU A 369 0.58 0.35 -6.29
N LEU A 370 0.24 1.44 -6.98
CA LEU A 370 -0.27 2.66 -6.35
C LEU A 370 -1.60 2.41 -5.64
N GLN A 371 -2.51 1.65 -6.26
CA GLN A 371 -3.77 1.26 -5.64
C GLN A 371 -3.53 0.43 -4.36
N SER A 372 -2.60 -0.52 -4.41
CA SER A 372 -2.26 -1.34 -3.25
C SER A 372 -1.68 -0.51 -2.09
N MET A 373 -0.77 0.43 -2.40
CA MET A 373 -0.20 1.32 -1.40
C MET A 373 -1.25 2.25 -0.79
N GLN A 374 -2.10 2.85 -1.63
CA GLN A 374 -3.18 3.75 -1.20
C GLN A 374 -4.17 3.00 -0.29
N LEU A 375 -4.69 1.87 -0.76
CA LEU A 375 -5.69 1.11 -0.02
C LEU A 375 -5.17 0.60 1.32
N LEU A 376 -3.92 0.11 1.39
CA LEU A 376 -3.36 -0.37 2.66
C LEU A 376 -3.06 0.78 3.63
N GLY A 377 -2.59 1.92 3.14
CA GLY A 377 -2.36 3.10 3.97
C GLY A 377 -3.66 3.63 4.57
N ASP A 378 -4.69 3.82 3.73
CA ASP A 378 -6.00 4.30 4.15
C ASP A 378 -6.68 3.29 5.09
N ALA A 379 -6.63 1.99 4.76
CA ALA A 379 -7.25 0.96 5.58
C ALA A 379 -6.54 0.79 6.94
N ALA A 380 -5.22 0.91 7.00
CA ALA A 380 -4.47 0.89 8.26
C ALA A 380 -4.84 2.08 9.17
N ALA A 381 -4.97 3.27 8.60
CA ALA A 381 -5.40 4.45 9.33
C ALA A 381 -6.86 4.32 9.82
N ALA A 382 -7.78 3.92 8.94
CA ALA A 382 -9.19 3.72 9.30
C ALA A 382 -9.37 2.61 10.34
N PHE A 383 -8.64 1.51 10.21
CA PHE A 383 -8.65 0.40 11.18
C PHE A 383 -8.13 0.84 12.56
N THR A 384 -7.15 1.73 12.59
CA THR A 384 -6.68 2.34 13.84
C THR A 384 -7.79 3.15 14.48
N ASP A 385 -8.32 4.16 13.78
CA ASP A 385 -9.28 5.13 14.34
C ASP A 385 -10.61 4.48 14.73
N ASN A 386 -11.08 3.52 13.93
CA ASN A 386 -12.43 2.99 14.06
C ASN A 386 -12.46 1.57 14.67
N CYS A 387 -11.32 0.97 14.98
CA CYS A 387 -11.26 -0.34 15.62
C CYS A 387 -10.24 -0.36 16.76
N VAL A 388 -8.93 -0.30 16.46
CA VAL A 388 -7.88 -0.58 17.43
C VAL A 388 -7.93 0.36 18.65
N ASP A 389 -8.09 1.66 18.43
CA ASP A 389 -8.13 2.65 19.52
C ASP A 389 -9.27 2.39 20.51
N GLY A 390 -10.41 1.92 20.02
CA GLY A 390 -11.60 1.64 20.84
C GLY A 390 -11.69 0.23 21.40
N ILE A 391 -10.72 -0.67 21.11
CA ILE A 391 -10.74 -2.03 21.67
C ILE A 391 -10.54 -2.01 23.19
N SER A 392 -11.38 -2.75 23.90
CA SER A 392 -11.19 -3.08 25.31
C SER A 392 -11.27 -4.60 25.54
N ALA A 393 -10.75 -5.06 26.68
CA ALA A 393 -10.80 -6.46 27.09
C ALA A 393 -12.03 -6.76 27.92
N ASP A 394 -12.73 -7.87 27.65
CA ASP A 394 -13.67 -8.46 28.58
C ASP A 394 -12.94 -9.36 29.56
N GLU A 395 -12.42 -8.77 30.64
CA GLU A 395 -11.59 -9.48 31.61
C GLU A 395 -12.33 -10.60 32.32
N GLU A 396 -13.65 -10.46 32.60
CA GLU A 396 -14.47 -11.50 33.17
C GLU A 396 -14.54 -12.72 32.23
N ARG A 397 -14.79 -12.47 30.96
CA ARG A 397 -14.86 -13.52 29.94
C ARG A 397 -13.49 -14.20 29.75
N ILE A 398 -12.43 -13.42 29.67
CA ILE A 398 -11.04 -13.91 29.56
C ILE A 398 -10.70 -14.81 30.73
N SER A 399 -10.94 -14.36 31.96
CA SER A 399 -10.66 -15.12 33.17
C SER A 399 -11.46 -16.41 33.19
N LYS A 400 -12.75 -16.37 32.85
CA LYS A 400 -13.60 -17.56 32.78
C LYS A 400 -13.04 -18.60 31.81
N LEU A 401 -12.74 -18.21 30.58
CA LEU A 401 -12.21 -19.10 29.55
C LEU A 401 -10.85 -19.69 29.96
N MET A 402 -10.00 -18.90 30.59
CA MET A 402 -8.70 -19.35 31.08
C MET A 402 -8.86 -20.47 32.11
N TRP A 403 -9.73 -20.30 33.10
CA TRP A 403 -9.90 -21.32 34.17
C TRP A 403 -10.70 -22.55 33.70
N GLU A 404 -11.47 -22.46 32.62
CA GLU A 404 -12.12 -23.61 31.99
C GLU A 404 -11.17 -24.45 31.14
N SER A 405 -9.97 -23.91 30.78
CA SER A 405 -9.01 -24.62 29.93
C SER A 405 -8.39 -25.83 30.62
N LEU A 406 -8.45 -26.96 29.92
CA LEU A 406 -7.79 -28.19 30.37
C LEU A 406 -6.25 -28.14 30.23
N MET A 407 -5.73 -27.16 29.46
CA MET A 407 -4.29 -27.05 29.20
C MET A 407 -3.50 -26.43 30.36
N LEU A 408 -4.19 -25.90 31.37
CA LEU A 408 -3.58 -25.55 32.66
C LEU A 408 -2.96 -26.78 33.37
N VAL A 409 -3.37 -27.99 33.02
CA VAL A 409 -2.76 -29.25 33.49
C VAL A 409 -1.28 -29.33 33.18
N THR A 410 -0.78 -28.58 32.22
CA THR A 410 0.65 -28.51 31.85
C THR A 410 1.51 -28.12 33.08
N ALA A 411 0.97 -27.27 33.97
CA ALA A 411 1.65 -26.89 35.22
C ALA A 411 1.82 -28.06 36.20
N LEU A 412 0.95 -29.08 36.16
CA LEU A 412 1.03 -30.25 36.98
C LEU A 412 2.03 -31.30 36.48
N ALA A 413 2.38 -31.27 35.21
CA ALA A 413 3.23 -32.30 34.62
C ALA A 413 4.61 -32.47 35.31
N PRO A 414 5.30 -31.44 35.80
CA PRO A 414 6.52 -31.61 36.58
C PRO A 414 6.32 -32.33 37.93
N GLU A 415 5.15 -32.16 38.55
CA GLU A 415 4.83 -32.75 39.87
C GLU A 415 4.36 -34.21 39.78
N ILE A 416 3.49 -34.52 38.82
CA ILE A 416 2.80 -35.81 38.73
C ILE A 416 3.20 -36.65 37.51
N GLY A 417 4.01 -36.14 36.65
CA GLY A 417 4.41 -36.75 35.36
C GLY A 417 3.37 -36.56 34.26
N TYR A 418 3.84 -36.63 33.01
CA TYR A 418 3.06 -36.35 31.79
C TYR A 418 1.82 -37.26 31.65
N ASP A 419 1.97 -38.56 31.90
CA ASP A 419 0.90 -39.52 31.72
C ASP A 419 -0.25 -39.30 32.74
N ASN A 420 0.08 -38.97 33.97
CA ASN A 420 -0.91 -38.65 35.01
C ASN A 420 -1.59 -37.32 34.72
N ALA A 421 -0.86 -36.29 34.26
CA ALA A 421 -1.42 -35.04 33.82
C ALA A 421 -2.38 -35.24 32.64
N THR A 422 -2.02 -36.08 31.67
CA THR A 422 -2.89 -36.48 30.55
C THR A 422 -4.17 -37.16 31.06
N LYS A 423 -4.04 -38.06 32.05
CA LYS A 423 -5.20 -38.75 32.64
C LYS A 423 -6.14 -37.78 33.36
N VAL A 424 -5.62 -36.81 34.10
CA VAL A 424 -6.40 -35.74 34.72
C VAL A 424 -7.20 -34.97 33.69
N ALA A 425 -6.55 -34.43 32.63
CA ALA A 425 -7.20 -33.65 31.60
C ALA A 425 -8.29 -34.43 30.87
N LYS A 426 -7.99 -35.67 30.44
CA LYS A 426 -8.97 -36.53 29.73
C LYS A 426 -10.16 -36.89 30.61
N THR A 427 -9.94 -37.15 31.91
CA THR A 427 -11.01 -37.47 32.86
C THR A 427 -11.89 -36.26 33.14
N ALA A 428 -11.27 -35.09 33.34
CA ALA A 428 -12.00 -33.83 33.52
C ALA A 428 -12.88 -33.51 32.29
N HIS A 429 -12.34 -33.67 31.09
CA HIS A 429 -13.12 -33.48 29.86
C HIS A 429 -14.32 -34.45 29.73
N LYS A 430 -14.07 -35.75 30.00
CA LYS A 430 -15.11 -36.79 29.92
C LYS A 430 -16.22 -36.55 30.94
N ASN A 431 -15.86 -36.21 32.17
CA ASN A 431 -16.78 -36.03 33.29
C ASN A 431 -17.39 -34.62 33.34
N ARG A 432 -16.94 -33.69 32.49
CA ARG A 432 -17.32 -32.26 32.52
C ARG A 432 -17.07 -31.60 33.87
N THR A 433 -15.94 -31.96 34.50
CA THR A 433 -15.47 -31.47 35.79
C THR A 433 -14.25 -30.57 35.60
N THR A 434 -13.74 -29.98 36.70
CA THR A 434 -12.52 -29.16 36.65
C THR A 434 -11.26 -30.03 36.77
N LEU A 435 -10.13 -29.53 36.30
CA LEU A 435 -8.82 -30.18 36.54
C LEU A 435 -8.55 -30.44 38.02
N LYS A 436 -8.89 -29.46 38.88
CA LYS A 436 -8.70 -29.57 40.32
C LYS A 436 -9.49 -30.74 40.92
N GLN A 437 -10.78 -30.85 40.57
CA GLN A 437 -11.62 -31.93 41.03
C GLN A 437 -11.06 -33.31 40.66
N GLU A 438 -10.65 -33.48 39.42
CA GLU A 438 -10.15 -34.78 38.95
C GLU A 438 -8.73 -35.08 39.43
N ALA A 439 -7.85 -34.10 39.55
CA ALA A 439 -6.52 -34.31 40.11
C ALA A 439 -6.57 -34.83 41.55
N ILE A 440 -7.49 -34.29 42.37
CA ILE A 440 -7.74 -34.71 43.73
C ILE A 440 -8.43 -36.07 43.76
N ALA A 441 -9.49 -36.28 42.98
CA ALA A 441 -10.25 -37.53 42.95
C ALA A 441 -9.40 -38.73 42.50
N LEU A 442 -8.45 -38.51 41.61
CA LEU A 442 -7.50 -39.51 41.14
C LEU A 442 -6.32 -39.70 42.11
N GLY A 443 -6.24 -38.92 43.18
CA GLY A 443 -5.22 -39.05 44.23
C GLY A 443 -3.82 -38.60 43.81
N PHE A 444 -3.70 -37.77 42.79
CA PHE A 444 -2.38 -37.30 42.30
C PHE A 444 -1.84 -36.11 43.07
N VAL A 445 -2.72 -35.22 43.54
CA VAL A 445 -2.38 -34.06 44.36
C VAL A 445 -3.53 -33.75 45.33
N ASP A 446 -3.25 -33.05 46.41
CA ASP A 446 -4.26 -32.44 47.28
C ASP A 446 -4.62 -31.03 46.78
N ALA A 447 -5.62 -30.42 47.42
CA ALA A 447 -6.11 -29.10 47.02
C ALA A 447 -5.06 -27.98 47.15
N GLU A 448 -4.25 -28.06 48.24
CA GLU A 448 -3.21 -27.06 48.53
C GLU A 448 -2.09 -27.13 47.48
N THR A 449 -1.65 -28.34 47.15
CA THR A 449 -0.64 -28.55 46.10
C THR A 449 -1.15 -28.10 44.72
N PHE A 450 -2.41 -28.44 44.41
CA PHE A 450 -3.00 -27.98 43.15
C PHE A 450 -2.98 -26.44 43.03
N ASP A 451 -3.49 -25.75 44.05
CA ASP A 451 -3.58 -24.29 44.06
C ASP A 451 -2.20 -23.62 44.07
N ARG A 452 -1.18 -24.27 44.66
CA ARG A 452 0.21 -23.77 44.63
C ARG A 452 0.85 -23.92 43.25
N VAL A 453 0.60 -25.03 42.57
CA VAL A 453 1.30 -25.39 41.32
C VAL A 453 0.62 -24.80 40.07
N VAL A 454 -0.72 -24.84 40.04
CA VAL A 454 -1.48 -24.37 38.87
C VAL A 454 -1.73 -22.86 39.00
N GLN A 455 -0.71 -22.10 38.69
CA GLN A 455 -0.75 -20.65 38.70
C GLN A 455 -0.50 -20.12 37.26
N PRO A 456 -1.51 -19.61 36.56
CA PRO A 456 -1.36 -19.12 35.17
C PRO A 456 -0.23 -18.08 35.00
N LYS A 457 -0.03 -17.22 36.01
CA LYS A 457 1.07 -16.22 35.99
C LYS A 457 2.46 -16.86 35.93
N ASP A 458 2.61 -18.06 36.47
CA ASP A 458 3.88 -18.79 36.50
C ASP A 458 4.12 -19.59 35.20
N MET A 459 3.19 -19.50 34.22
CA MET A 459 3.27 -20.17 32.93
C MET A 459 3.61 -19.22 31.79
N LEU A 460 3.88 -17.93 32.07
CA LEU A 460 4.06 -16.88 31.06
C LEU A 460 5.48 -16.79 30.50
N GLY A 461 6.43 -17.52 31.03
CA GLY A 461 7.82 -17.47 30.59
C GLY A 461 8.70 -18.56 31.20
N PRO A 462 10.01 -18.54 30.88
CA PRO A 462 10.96 -19.46 31.48
C PRO A 462 11.03 -19.25 33.01
N LYS A 463 11.32 -20.34 33.74
CA LYS A 463 11.60 -20.30 35.18
C LYS A 463 13.08 -20.57 35.38
N ASP A 464 13.69 -19.90 36.38
CA ASP A 464 15.05 -20.16 36.84
C ASP A 464 15.17 -21.52 37.58
#